data_8a70d6a187e8147224fb4e7492d8e96f
#
_entry.id   8a70d6a187e8147224fb4e7492d8e96f
#
_cell.length_a   1.000
_cell.length_b   1.000
_cell.length_c   1.000
_cell.angle_alpha   90.00
_cell.angle_beta   90.00
_cell.angle_gamma   90.00
#
_symmetry.space_group_name_H-M   'P 1'
#
loop_
_entity.id
_entity.type
_entity.pdbx_description
1 polymer ?
#
loop_
_entity_poly.entity_id
_entity_poly.type
_entity_poly.pdbx_seq_one_letter_code
_entity_poly.pdbx_strand_id
1 'polypeptide(L)'
;MNRLLKLMLGFLIVFSFATNSYSRDQIKIVGSSTVYPYATVVAEKFGKGGKFKTPVIESTGTGGGMKLFCAGVGANHPDITNASRAIKPKEKTLCEKNGVTDIIEIVVGNDGISFAHSVNSPDADFTKEQLWRALAAKVDVDGKLVENPYKKWSDIDSSLPNKKIEILVAP
;
A
#
# COMPACT_ATOMS: atom_id res chain seq x y z
N MET A 1 29.18 47.64 -30.89
CA MET A 1 28.99 46.22 -30.46
C MET A 1 28.67 45.39 -31.71
N ASN A 2 29.64 44.63 -32.21
CA ASN A 2 29.62 43.99 -33.53
C ASN A 2 28.50 42.96 -33.68
N ARG A 3 27.89 42.86 -34.87
CA ARG A 3 26.84 41.84 -35.18
C ARG A 3 27.26 40.41 -34.81
N LEU A 4 28.55 40.08 -34.95
CA LEU A 4 29.13 38.80 -34.54
C LEU A 4 29.04 38.57 -33.04
N LEU A 5 29.28 39.56 -32.19
CA LEU A 5 29.22 39.48 -30.75
C LEU A 5 27.78 39.26 -30.25
N LYS A 6 26.79 39.87 -30.92
CA LYS A 6 25.36 39.64 -30.64
C LYS A 6 24.91 38.24 -31.01
N LEU A 7 25.41 37.68 -32.11
CA LEU A 7 25.15 36.31 -32.54
C LEU A 7 25.80 35.29 -31.59
N MET A 8 27.03 35.49 -31.13
CA MET A 8 27.68 34.64 -30.14
C MET A 8 26.99 34.69 -28.77
N LEU A 9 26.56 35.86 -28.32
CA LEU A 9 25.81 35.96 -27.07
C LEU A 9 24.44 35.28 -27.13
N GLY A 10 23.75 35.34 -28.27
CA GLY A 10 22.49 34.64 -28.50
C GLY A 10 22.66 33.10 -28.50
N PHE A 11 23.77 32.60 -29.07
CA PHE A 11 24.08 31.18 -29.10
C PHE A 11 24.44 30.60 -27.72
N LEU A 12 25.14 31.42 -26.88
CA LEU A 12 25.47 31.02 -25.49
C LEU A 12 24.22 30.88 -24.62
N ILE A 13 23.21 31.73 -24.80
CA ILE A 13 21.96 31.71 -24.01
C ILE A 13 21.10 30.47 -24.36
N VAL A 14 21.08 30.05 -25.62
CA VAL A 14 20.34 28.86 -26.06
C VAL A 14 20.96 27.56 -25.51
N PHE A 15 22.28 27.52 -25.31
CA PHE A 15 22.98 26.34 -24.77
C PHE A 15 22.78 26.14 -23.27
N SER A 16 22.37 27.20 -22.53
CA SER A 16 22.17 27.15 -21.07
C SER A 16 20.85 26.49 -20.65
N PHE A 17 19.95 26.20 -21.58
CA PHE A 17 18.67 25.48 -21.32
C PHE A 17 18.68 24.00 -21.64
N ALA A 18 19.87 23.40 -21.86
CA ALA A 18 19.98 21.94 -21.84
C ALA A 18 19.74 21.44 -20.41
N THR A 19 18.47 21.39 -19.99
CA THR A 19 18.06 20.72 -18.77
C THR A 19 18.48 19.28 -18.87
N ASN A 20 19.46 18.87 -18.05
CA ASN A 20 19.78 17.47 -17.88
C ASN A 20 18.51 16.78 -17.37
N SER A 21 17.76 16.16 -18.28
CA SER A 21 16.69 15.25 -17.91
C SER A 21 17.35 14.02 -17.27
N TYR A 22 17.48 14.03 -15.95
CA TYR A 22 17.88 12.84 -15.20
C TYR A 22 16.74 11.83 -15.29
N SER A 23 16.82 10.98 -16.30
CA SER A 23 15.98 9.79 -16.37
C SER A 23 16.53 8.77 -15.39
N ARG A 24 15.70 8.37 -14.42
CA ARG A 24 16.02 7.23 -13.57
C ARG A 24 15.91 5.95 -14.39
N ASP A 25 16.96 5.16 -14.41
CA ASP A 25 17.05 3.89 -15.16
C ASP A 25 16.61 2.65 -14.35
N GLN A 26 16.08 2.88 -13.15
CA GLN A 26 15.64 1.82 -12.23
C GLN A 26 14.26 2.15 -11.66
N ILE A 27 13.33 1.22 -11.79
CA ILE A 27 11.96 1.36 -11.29
C ILE A 27 11.97 1.30 -9.77
N LYS A 28 11.30 2.26 -9.12
CA LYS A 28 11.09 2.30 -7.67
C LYS A 28 9.65 1.96 -7.34
N ILE A 29 9.47 0.93 -6.50
CA ILE A 29 8.17 0.40 -6.08
C ILE A 29 8.07 0.51 -4.56
N VAL A 30 6.95 1.00 -4.05
CA VAL A 30 6.68 1.10 -2.61
C VAL A 30 5.32 0.47 -2.28
N GLY A 31 5.01 0.22 -1.02
CA GLY A 31 3.62 -0.06 -0.62
C GLY A 31 3.42 -1.34 0.17
N SER A 32 2.36 -2.05 -0.15
CA SER A 32 1.80 -3.17 0.62
C SER A 32 2.82 -4.23 1.03
N SER A 33 2.85 -4.54 2.32
CA SER A 33 3.62 -5.67 2.86
C SER A 33 3.07 -7.04 2.41
N THR A 34 1.76 -7.13 2.18
CA THR A 34 1.11 -8.34 1.65
C THR A 34 1.59 -8.65 0.23
N VAL A 35 1.73 -7.63 -0.62
CA VAL A 35 2.15 -7.79 -2.02
C VAL A 35 3.68 -7.88 -2.16
N TYR A 36 4.42 -7.36 -1.18
CA TYR A 36 5.88 -7.26 -1.20
C TYR A 36 6.61 -8.56 -1.62
N PRO A 37 6.33 -9.75 -1.02
CA PRO A 37 7.04 -10.98 -1.38
C PRO A 37 6.81 -11.40 -2.84
N TYR A 38 5.60 -11.20 -3.36
CA TYR A 38 5.27 -11.52 -4.75
C TYR A 38 5.94 -10.54 -5.72
N ALA A 39 5.87 -9.25 -5.42
CA ALA A 39 6.50 -8.22 -6.21
C ALA A 39 8.02 -8.38 -6.27
N THR A 40 8.67 -8.81 -5.18
CA THR A 40 10.10 -9.08 -5.13
C THR A 40 10.50 -10.18 -6.12
N VAL A 41 9.76 -11.30 -6.14
CA VAL A 41 10.03 -12.39 -7.10
C VAL A 41 9.87 -11.93 -8.55
N VAL A 42 8.86 -11.12 -8.83
CA VAL A 42 8.64 -10.55 -10.18
C VAL A 42 9.77 -9.61 -10.56
N ALA A 43 10.18 -8.71 -9.65
CA ALA A 43 11.28 -7.77 -9.90
C ALA A 43 12.61 -8.47 -10.17
N GLU A 44 12.93 -9.52 -9.39
CA GLU A 44 14.13 -10.33 -9.63
C GLU A 44 14.11 -11.01 -10.99
N LYS A 45 12.98 -11.61 -11.37
CA LYS A 45 12.83 -12.23 -12.69
C LYS A 45 12.96 -11.20 -13.82
N PHE A 46 12.38 -10.02 -13.64
CA PHE A 46 12.47 -8.91 -14.59
C PHE A 46 13.93 -8.47 -14.79
N GLY A 47 14.68 -8.29 -13.70
CA GLY A 47 16.09 -7.89 -13.74
C GLY A 47 17.01 -8.97 -14.32
N LYS A 48 16.73 -10.27 -14.05
CA LYS A 48 17.50 -11.40 -14.60
C LYS A 48 17.45 -11.50 -16.14
N GLY A 49 16.44 -10.89 -16.77
CA GLY A 49 16.36 -10.78 -18.22
C GLY A 49 17.48 -9.93 -18.87
N GLY A 50 18.28 -9.23 -18.07
CA GLY A 50 19.50 -8.49 -18.47
C GLY A 50 19.25 -7.21 -19.28
N LYS A 51 18.02 -6.94 -19.69
CA LYS A 51 17.66 -5.75 -20.47
C LYS A 51 17.44 -4.50 -19.59
N PHE A 52 16.99 -4.68 -18.35
CA PHE A 52 16.67 -3.61 -17.42
C PHE A 52 17.26 -3.91 -16.04
N LYS A 53 17.52 -2.86 -15.25
CA LYS A 53 17.91 -3.03 -13.85
C LYS A 53 16.78 -3.63 -13.04
N THR A 54 17.10 -4.46 -12.06
CA THR A 54 16.13 -5.01 -11.10
C THR A 54 15.42 -3.87 -10.37
N PRO A 55 14.08 -3.80 -10.38
CA PRO A 55 13.33 -2.81 -9.61
C PRO A 55 13.66 -2.84 -8.12
N VAL A 56 13.70 -1.69 -7.47
CA VAL A 56 13.82 -1.56 -6.01
C VAL A 56 12.44 -1.57 -5.40
N ILE A 57 12.22 -2.42 -4.40
CA ILE A 57 10.92 -2.55 -3.73
C ILE A 57 11.08 -2.28 -2.24
N GLU A 58 10.25 -1.38 -1.70
CA GLU A 58 10.20 -1.03 -0.29
C GLU A 58 8.83 -1.36 0.30
N SER A 59 8.81 -2.11 1.41
CA SER A 59 7.58 -2.43 2.15
C SER A 59 7.25 -1.29 3.11
N THR A 60 6.30 -0.43 2.74
CA THR A 60 5.87 0.74 3.52
C THR A 60 4.41 0.63 4.01
N GLY A 61 3.76 -0.51 3.75
CA GLY A 61 2.32 -0.69 3.87
C GLY A 61 1.54 0.07 2.78
N THR A 62 0.29 -0.36 2.49
CA THR A 62 -0.52 0.25 1.43
C THR A 62 -0.71 1.76 1.62
N GLY A 63 -1.02 2.21 2.84
CA GLY A 63 -1.26 3.64 3.12
C GLY A 63 0.01 4.48 2.99
N GLY A 64 1.15 3.96 3.47
CA GLY A 64 2.46 4.60 3.33
C GLY A 64 2.87 4.71 1.87
N GLY A 65 2.72 3.62 1.11
CA GLY A 65 3.00 3.60 -0.32
C GLY A 65 2.16 4.59 -1.12
N MET A 66 0.85 4.63 -0.88
CA MET A 66 -0.05 5.60 -1.51
C MET A 66 0.36 7.06 -1.21
N LYS A 67 0.76 7.35 0.03
CA LYS A 67 1.23 8.69 0.40
C LYS A 67 2.51 9.09 -0.34
N LEU A 68 3.47 8.17 -0.47
CA LEU A 68 4.72 8.40 -1.20
C LEU A 68 4.48 8.55 -2.70
N PHE A 69 3.64 7.67 -3.27
CA PHE A 69 3.28 7.69 -4.69
C PHE A 69 2.53 8.98 -5.05
N CYS A 70 1.55 9.39 -4.24
CA CYS A 70 0.79 10.62 -4.45
C CYS A 70 1.52 11.89 -4.02
N ALA A 71 2.80 11.83 -3.62
CA ALA A 71 3.56 13.01 -3.24
C ALA A 71 4.04 13.85 -4.44
N GLY A 72 4.08 13.26 -5.65
CA GLY A 72 4.45 13.95 -6.87
C GLY A 72 4.92 13.01 -7.98
N VAL A 73 5.38 13.59 -9.08
CA VAL A 73 5.94 12.89 -10.24
C VAL A 73 7.44 13.18 -10.38
N GLY A 74 8.15 12.31 -11.09
CA GLY A 74 9.58 12.48 -11.41
C GLY A 74 10.52 11.59 -10.60
N ALA A 75 11.82 11.77 -10.79
CA ALA A 75 12.87 10.85 -10.33
C ALA A 75 12.94 10.66 -8.79
N ASN A 76 12.42 11.60 -8.02
CA ASN A 76 12.42 11.56 -6.55
C ASN A 76 11.22 10.80 -5.96
N HIS A 77 10.23 10.45 -6.78
CA HIS A 77 9.01 9.77 -6.37
C HIS A 77 8.98 8.33 -6.88
N PRO A 78 8.24 7.41 -6.24
CA PRO A 78 8.09 6.05 -6.74
C PRO A 78 7.28 6.02 -8.04
N ASP A 79 7.61 5.05 -8.91
CA ASP A 79 6.90 4.83 -10.17
C ASP A 79 5.64 4.00 -9.98
N ILE A 80 5.66 3.10 -8.99
CA ILE A 80 4.59 2.14 -8.71
C ILE A 80 4.35 2.09 -7.21
N THR A 81 3.09 1.96 -6.83
CA THR A 81 2.73 1.57 -5.46
C THR A 81 1.96 0.26 -5.45
N ASN A 82 2.43 -0.69 -4.66
CA ASN A 82 1.71 -1.93 -4.38
C ASN A 82 0.61 -1.68 -3.35
N ALA A 83 -0.55 -2.26 -3.55
CA ALA A 83 -1.68 -2.10 -2.65
C ALA A 83 -2.41 -3.42 -2.42
N SER A 84 -2.88 -3.66 -1.20
CA SER A 84 -3.77 -4.77 -0.84
C SER A 84 -5.26 -4.39 -0.89
N ARG A 85 -5.56 -3.21 -1.42
CA ARG A 85 -6.91 -2.66 -1.61
C ARG A 85 -6.89 -1.59 -2.70
N ALA A 86 -8.04 -1.27 -3.25
CA ALA A 86 -8.21 -0.13 -4.15
C ALA A 86 -7.79 1.20 -3.50
N ILE A 87 -7.39 2.17 -4.33
CA ILE A 87 -7.11 3.55 -3.90
C ILE A 87 -8.36 4.19 -3.29
N LYS A 88 -8.21 4.86 -2.16
CA LYS A 88 -9.31 5.58 -1.50
C LYS A 88 -9.54 6.96 -2.13
N PRO A 89 -10.76 7.51 -2.06
CA PRO A 89 -11.05 8.86 -2.60
C PRO A 89 -10.11 9.95 -2.09
N LYS A 90 -9.79 9.94 -0.78
CA LYS A 90 -8.83 10.89 -0.18
C LYS A 90 -7.40 10.75 -0.73
N GLU A 91 -6.97 9.53 -1.05
CA GLU A 91 -5.66 9.27 -1.65
C GLU A 91 -5.64 9.77 -3.10
N LYS A 92 -6.72 9.54 -3.85
CA LYS A 92 -6.87 10.06 -5.21
C LYS A 92 -6.82 11.58 -5.25
N THR A 93 -7.54 12.25 -4.36
CA THR A 93 -7.48 13.72 -4.22
C THR A 93 -6.07 14.22 -3.88
N LEU A 94 -5.32 13.50 -3.03
CA LEU A 94 -3.92 13.83 -2.74
C LEU A 94 -3.03 13.71 -3.98
N CYS A 95 -3.19 12.64 -4.74
CA CYS A 95 -2.49 12.43 -6.00
C CYS A 95 -2.75 13.60 -6.99
N GLU A 96 -4.02 13.91 -7.24
CA GLU A 96 -4.45 14.98 -8.15
C GLU A 96 -3.86 16.34 -7.73
N LYS A 97 -3.91 16.67 -6.42
CA LYS A 97 -3.34 17.90 -5.87
C LYS A 97 -1.84 18.04 -6.14
N ASN A 98 -1.12 16.93 -6.21
CA ASN A 98 0.33 16.89 -6.41
C ASN A 98 0.72 16.57 -7.87
N GLY A 99 -0.22 16.65 -8.81
CA GLY A 99 0.03 16.47 -10.24
C GLY A 99 0.11 15.00 -10.70
N VAL A 100 -0.23 14.04 -9.84
CA VAL A 100 -0.33 12.62 -10.20
C VAL A 100 -1.77 12.36 -10.65
N THR A 101 -2.06 12.56 -11.92
CA THR A 101 -3.43 12.58 -12.47
C THR A 101 -3.78 11.35 -13.30
N ASP A 102 -2.78 10.71 -13.93
CA ASP A 102 -2.97 9.54 -14.76
C ASP A 102 -2.53 8.27 -14.01
N ILE A 103 -3.47 7.71 -13.23
CA ILE A 103 -3.23 6.56 -12.37
C ILE A 103 -3.85 5.32 -13.01
N ILE A 104 -3.01 4.33 -13.30
CA ILE A 104 -3.45 3.03 -13.82
C ILE A 104 -3.47 2.02 -12.67
N GLU A 105 -4.63 1.44 -12.40
CA GLU A 105 -4.80 0.35 -11.44
C GLU A 105 -4.83 -0.99 -12.15
N ILE A 106 -3.95 -1.90 -11.73
CA ILE A 106 -3.86 -3.27 -12.28
C ILE A 106 -4.12 -4.24 -11.13
N VAL A 107 -5.20 -5.02 -11.25
CA VAL A 107 -5.51 -6.09 -10.30
C VAL A 107 -4.67 -7.32 -10.67
N VAL A 108 -3.76 -7.72 -9.78
CA VAL A 108 -2.82 -8.82 -9.99
C VAL A 108 -3.26 -10.13 -9.31
N GLY A 109 -4.22 -10.06 -8.40
CA GLY A 109 -4.75 -11.23 -7.69
C GLY A 109 -5.72 -10.84 -6.59
N ASN A 110 -6.31 -11.86 -5.96
CA ASN A 110 -7.14 -11.71 -4.77
C ASN A 110 -6.41 -12.32 -3.58
N ASP A 111 -6.51 -11.68 -2.42
CA ASP A 111 -5.99 -12.17 -1.15
C ASP A 111 -7.15 -12.51 -0.21
N GLY A 112 -6.98 -13.56 0.58
CA GLY A 112 -7.96 -14.02 1.56
C GLY A 112 -7.46 -13.82 2.98
N ILE A 113 -8.34 -13.34 3.85
CA ILE A 113 -8.08 -13.30 5.29
C ILE A 113 -8.50 -14.65 5.88
N SER A 114 -7.58 -15.30 6.59
CA SER A 114 -7.86 -16.51 7.36
C SER A 114 -7.67 -16.26 8.85
N PHE A 115 -8.49 -16.92 9.64
CA PHE A 115 -8.32 -16.96 11.09
C PHE A 115 -7.63 -18.26 11.45
N ALA A 116 -6.56 -18.16 12.23
CA ALA A 116 -5.79 -19.30 12.67
C ALA A 116 -5.70 -19.34 14.20
N HIS A 117 -5.68 -20.52 14.77
CA HIS A 117 -5.45 -20.75 16.18
C HIS A 117 -4.36 -21.79 16.39
N SER A 118 -3.83 -21.87 17.62
CA SER A 118 -2.86 -22.90 17.97
C SER A 118 -3.46 -24.29 17.82
N VAL A 119 -2.69 -25.25 17.30
CA VAL A 119 -3.08 -26.66 17.20
C VAL A 119 -3.44 -27.30 18.55
N ASN A 120 -3.01 -26.69 19.65
CA ASN A 120 -3.32 -27.10 21.02
C ASN A 120 -4.58 -26.41 21.60
N SER A 121 -5.21 -25.52 20.84
CA SER A 121 -6.48 -24.91 21.24
C SER A 121 -7.64 -25.80 20.82
N PRO A 122 -8.76 -25.78 21.57
CA PRO A 122 -9.99 -26.43 21.12
C PRO A 122 -10.41 -25.88 19.74
N ASP A 123 -10.86 -26.76 18.87
CA ASP A 123 -11.46 -26.37 17.61
C ASP A 123 -12.70 -25.53 17.85
N ALA A 124 -12.86 -24.48 17.08
CA ALA A 124 -14.03 -23.64 17.11
C ALA A 124 -14.30 -23.08 15.72
N ASP A 125 -15.50 -23.33 15.22
CA ASP A 125 -16.00 -22.71 14.00
C ASP A 125 -16.65 -21.38 14.37
N PHE A 126 -16.08 -20.29 13.88
CA PHE A 126 -16.59 -18.95 14.14
C PHE A 126 -17.45 -18.45 13.00
N THR A 127 -18.63 -17.93 13.32
CA THR A 127 -19.40 -17.14 12.38
C THR A 127 -18.81 -15.72 12.25
N LYS A 128 -19.11 -15.04 11.14
CA LYS A 128 -18.70 -13.63 10.97
C LYS A 128 -19.26 -12.74 12.07
N GLU A 129 -20.48 -13.02 12.56
CA GLU A 129 -21.09 -12.26 13.65
C GLU A 129 -20.36 -12.45 14.98
N GLN A 130 -20.00 -13.69 15.33
CA GLN A 130 -19.21 -13.98 16.54
C GLN A 130 -17.85 -13.29 16.51
N LEU A 131 -17.17 -13.33 15.35
CA LEU A 131 -15.91 -12.60 15.17
C LEU A 131 -16.10 -11.08 15.28
N TRP A 132 -17.17 -10.54 14.70
CA TRP A 132 -17.48 -9.11 14.84
C TRP A 132 -17.75 -8.74 16.30
N ARG A 133 -18.53 -9.53 17.03
CA ARG A 133 -18.80 -9.33 18.48
C ARG A 133 -17.52 -9.39 19.31
N ALA A 134 -16.56 -10.22 18.92
CA ALA A 134 -15.28 -10.32 19.62
C ALA A 134 -14.38 -9.08 19.40
N LEU A 135 -14.46 -8.46 18.21
CA LEU A 135 -13.55 -7.40 17.75
C LEU A 135 -14.09 -5.98 17.94
N ALA A 136 -15.42 -5.82 17.90
CA ALA A 136 -16.03 -4.49 17.89
C ALA A 136 -15.85 -3.77 19.24
N ALA A 137 -15.56 -2.47 19.22
CA ALA A 137 -15.51 -1.66 20.42
C ALA A 137 -16.91 -1.51 21.05
N LYS A 138 -17.95 -1.44 20.20
CA LYS A 138 -19.35 -1.37 20.64
C LYS A 138 -20.17 -2.42 19.92
N VAL A 139 -21.11 -3.01 20.61
CA VAL A 139 -22.01 -4.06 20.11
C VAL A 139 -23.46 -3.71 20.40
N ASP A 140 -24.37 -4.21 19.59
CA ASP A 140 -25.79 -4.13 19.88
C ASP A 140 -26.15 -5.19 20.93
N VAL A 141 -26.76 -4.74 22.02
CA VAL A 141 -27.39 -5.59 23.03
C VAL A 141 -28.82 -5.07 23.24
N ASP A 142 -29.81 -5.89 22.91
CA ASP A 142 -31.22 -5.58 23.02
C ASP A 142 -31.62 -4.24 22.32
N GLY A 143 -31.09 -4.01 21.12
CA GLY A 143 -31.39 -2.81 20.32
C GLY A 143 -30.64 -1.54 20.78
N LYS A 144 -29.67 -1.67 21.70
CA LYS A 144 -28.84 -0.56 22.18
C LYS A 144 -27.37 -0.80 21.90
N LEU A 145 -26.71 0.18 21.30
CA LEU A 145 -25.28 0.17 21.08
C LEU A 145 -24.55 0.48 22.39
N VAL A 146 -23.90 -0.53 22.99
CA VAL A 146 -23.16 -0.43 24.25
C VAL A 146 -21.68 -0.74 24.06
N GLU A 147 -20.82 -0.32 24.99
CA GLU A 147 -19.43 -0.77 25.06
C GLU A 147 -19.39 -2.29 25.12
N ASN A 148 -18.46 -2.92 24.39
CA ASN A 148 -18.40 -4.37 24.26
C ASN A 148 -18.21 -5.08 25.61
N PRO A 149 -19.22 -5.81 26.11
CA PRO A 149 -19.15 -6.48 27.39
C PRO A 149 -18.43 -7.84 27.32
N TYR A 150 -18.23 -8.39 26.11
CA TYR A 150 -17.69 -9.75 25.92
C TYR A 150 -16.20 -9.79 26.23
N LYS A 151 -15.79 -10.64 27.16
CA LYS A 151 -14.38 -10.84 27.53
C LYS A 151 -13.88 -12.23 27.21
N LYS A 152 -14.77 -13.18 27.10
CA LYS A 152 -14.51 -14.58 26.76
C LYS A 152 -15.32 -14.96 25.53
N TRP A 153 -14.88 -15.96 24.80
CA TRP A 153 -15.61 -16.49 23.66
C TRP A 153 -16.98 -17.04 24.09
N SER A 154 -17.04 -17.72 25.25
CA SER A 154 -18.31 -18.20 25.82
C SER A 154 -19.30 -17.11 26.23
N ASP A 155 -18.86 -15.85 26.38
CA ASP A 155 -19.75 -14.73 26.65
C ASP A 155 -20.54 -14.32 25.38
N ILE A 156 -19.99 -14.62 24.21
CA ILE A 156 -20.61 -14.35 22.91
C ILE A 156 -21.61 -15.46 22.56
N ASP A 157 -21.19 -16.69 22.78
CA ASP A 157 -21.99 -17.89 22.53
C ASP A 157 -21.53 -19.01 23.46
N SER A 158 -22.47 -19.65 24.18
CA SER A 158 -22.17 -20.70 25.15
C SER A 158 -21.56 -21.97 24.54
N SER A 159 -21.69 -22.18 23.23
CA SER A 159 -21.06 -23.28 22.50
C SER A 159 -19.55 -23.03 22.24
N LEU A 160 -19.09 -21.80 22.38
CA LEU A 160 -17.69 -21.45 22.18
C LEU A 160 -16.85 -21.73 23.45
N PRO A 161 -15.52 -21.88 23.30
CA PRO A 161 -14.64 -22.17 24.41
C PRO A 161 -14.70 -21.11 25.54
N ASN A 162 -14.71 -21.55 26.79
CA ASN A 162 -14.60 -20.64 27.94
C ASN A 162 -13.16 -20.12 28.10
N LYS A 163 -12.69 -19.37 27.10
CA LYS A 163 -11.37 -18.76 27.05
C LYS A 163 -11.48 -17.26 26.80
N LYS A 164 -10.54 -16.51 27.37
CA LYS A 164 -10.40 -15.07 27.12
C LYS A 164 -10.22 -14.80 25.62
N ILE A 165 -10.87 -13.75 25.14
CA ILE A 165 -10.69 -13.26 23.77
C ILE A 165 -9.33 -12.57 23.70
N GLU A 166 -8.43 -13.13 22.91
CA GLU A 166 -7.13 -12.57 22.58
C GLU A 166 -6.98 -12.60 21.06
N ILE A 167 -6.75 -11.45 20.46
CA ILE A 167 -6.69 -11.29 19.02
C ILE A 167 -5.37 -10.64 18.66
N LEU A 168 -4.62 -11.30 17.81
CA LEU A 168 -3.40 -10.80 17.22
C LEU A 168 -3.71 -10.28 15.82
N VAL A 169 -3.29 -9.07 15.53
CA VAL A 169 -3.44 -8.44 14.21
C VAL A 169 -2.08 -8.04 13.67
N ALA A 170 -1.93 -8.04 12.36
CA ALA A 170 -0.73 -7.49 11.73
C ALA A 170 -0.63 -5.98 12.02
N PRO A 171 0.58 -5.45 12.22
CA PRO A 171 0.82 -4.04 12.47
C PRO A 171 0.45 -3.13 11.28
#